data_1328515cf460f0b0ae08cf2ea1f2717a
#
_entry.id   1328515cf460f0b0ae08cf2ea1f2717a
#
_cell.length_a   1.000
_cell.length_b   1.000
_cell.length_c   1.000
_cell.angle_alpha   90.00
_cell.angle_beta   90.00
_cell.angle_gamma   90.00
#
_symmetry.space_group_name_H-M   'P 1'
#
loop_
_entity.id
_entity.type
_entity.pdbx_description
1 polymer ?
#
loop_
_entity_poly.entity_id
_entity_poly.type
_entity_poly.pdbx_seq_one_letter_code
_entity_poly.pdbx_strand_id
1 'polypeptide(L)'
;YPTDEDTLTSLADKHPIINEILEYRGVKKLLSTYIEPLPTYISPATGKIHTTFNQALTATGRLSSSKPNLQNIPIRTERGKEIRKAFVPSRPDGVIMSADYSQIELRIMAHLSCDTHLISAFRNGQDVHSMTAAKIFGISPEDVTADQRRIAKTANFGILYGISAFGLSQRLHIGRA
;
A
#
# COMPACT_ATOMS: atom_id res chain seq x y z
N TYR A 1 -16.05 22.98 -7.31
CA TYR A 1 -16.33 21.86 -6.45
C TYR A 1 -15.21 20.82 -6.63
N PRO A 2 -14.67 20.20 -5.54
CA PRO A 2 -13.68 19.16 -5.65
C PRO A 2 -14.28 17.92 -6.32
N THR A 3 -13.51 17.28 -7.16
CA THR A 3 -13.90 16.03 -7.85
C THR A 3 -12.79 14.98 -7.70
N ASP A 4 -12.01 15.05 -6.61
CA ASP A 4 -11.04 14.04 -6.26
C ASP A 4 -11.71 12.69 -5.95
N GLU A 5 -10.90 11.64 -5.88
CA GLU A 5 -11.38 10.27 -5.70
C GLU A 5 -12.16 10.10 -4.39
N ASP A 6 -11.66 10.71 -3.30
CA ASP A 6 -12.30 10.60 -1.97
C ASP A 6 -13.68 11.27 -1.98
N THR A 7 -13.77 12.48 -2.56
CA THR A 7 -15.05 13.21 -2.69
C THR A 7 -16.05 12.43 -3.55
N LEU A 8 -15.64 11.91 -4.71
CA LEU A 8 -16.52 11.13 -5.56
C LEU A 8 -16.93 9.82 -4.89
N THR A 9 -16.02 9.13 -4.23
CA THR A 9 -16.34 7.89 -3.50
C THR A 9 -17.37 8.13 -2.40
N SER A 10 -17.29 9.25 -1.69
CA SER A 10 -18.28 9.62 -0.66
C SER A 10 -19.68 9.90 -1.22
N LEU A 11 -19.79 10.13 -2.52
CA LEU A 11 -21.03 10.41 -3.24
C LEU A 11 -21.49 9.24 -4.12
N ALA A 12 -20.80 8.08 -4.08
CA ALA A 12 -21.06 6.95 -4.98
C ALA A 12 -22.52 6.46 -4.95
N ASP A 13 -23.16 6.53 -3.78
CA ASP A 13 -24.56 6.12 -3.61
C ASP A 13 -25.59 7.16 -4.12
N LYS A 14 -25.14 8.36 -4.47
CA LYS A 14 -26.05 9.45 -4.89
C LYS A 14 -26.45 9.36 -6.36
N HIS A 15 -25.58 8.84 -7.21
CA HIS A 15 -25.89 8.70 -8.63
C HIS A 15 -24.97 7.68 -9.31
N PRO A 16 -25.49 6.78 -10.17
CA PRO A 16 -24.68 5.74 -10.85
C PRO A 16 -23.50 6.28 -11.66
N ILE A 17 -23.62 7.48 -12.25
CA ILE A 17 -22.57 8.11 -13.06
C ILE A 17 -21.25 8.27 -12.28
N ILE A 18 -21.29 8.35 -10.96
CA ILE A 18 -20.12 8.55 -10.13
C ILE A 18 -19.21 7.31 -10.20
N ASN A 19 -19.79 6.14 -10.13
CA ASN A 19 -19.05 4.87 -10.27
C ASN A 19 -18.40 4.75 -11.66
N GLU A 20 -19.11 5.15 -12.70
CA GLU A 20 -18.60 5.16 -14.08
C GLU A 20 -17.41 6.14 -14.23
N ILE A 21 -17.50 7.32 -13.61
CA ILE A 21 -16.40 8.29 -13.62
C ILE A 21 -15.19 7.74 -12.86
N LEU A 22 -15.39 7.11 -11.71
CA LEU A 22 -14.30 6.50 -10.93
C LEU A 22 -13.63 5.37 -11.72
N GLU A 23 -14.42 4.49 -12.35
CA GLU A 23 -13.90 3.42 -13.18
C GLU A 23 -13.14 3.97 -14.39
N TYR A 24 -13.72 4.92 -15.13
CA TYR A 24 -13.05 5.58 -16.25
C TYR A 24 -11.71 6.18 -15.85
N ARG A 25 -11.67 6.92 -14.73
CA ARG A 25 -10.43 7.52 -14.23
C ARG A 25 -9.38 6.47 -13.86
N GLY A 26 -9.81 5.38 -13.23
CA GLY A 26 -8.93 4.25 -12.92
C GLY A 26 -8.28 3.66 -14.17
N VAL A 27 -9.08 3.35 -15.19
CA VAL A 27 -8.59 2.82 -16.47
C VAL A 27 -7.71 3.83 -17.20
N LYS A 28 -8.13 5.09 -17.27
CA LYS A 28 -7.36 6.17 -17.92
C LYS A 28 -6.00 6.37 -17.26
N LYS A 29 -5.94 6.29 -15.93
CA LYS A 29 -4.69 6.36 -15.17
C LYS A 29 -3.75 5.19 -15.51
N LEU A 30 -4.27 3.96 -15.61
CA LEU A 30 -3.45 2.81 -16.00
C LEU A 30 -2.91 2.97 -17.41
N LEU A 31 -3.74 3.41 -18.33
CA LEU A 31 -3.37 3.63 -19.73
C LEU A 31 -2.25 4.68 -19.83
N SER A 32 -2.51 5.88 -19.34
CA SER A 32 -1.60 7.03 -19.49
C SER A 32 -0.34 6.97 -18.64
N THR A 33 -0.35 6.22 -17.54
CA THR A 33 0.82 6.13 -16.63
C THR A 33 1.72 4.94 -16.94
N TYR A 34 1.14 3.84 -17.41
CA TYR A 34 1.88 2.58 -17.59
C TYR A 34 1.83 2.04 -19.01
N ILE A 35 0.64 1.83 -19.59
CA ILE A 35 0.51 1.07 -20.84
C ILE A 35 1.13 1.84 -22.00
N GLU A 36 0.82 3.12 -22.14
CA GLU A 36 1.38 3.96 -23.21
C GLU A 36 2.86 4.31 -22.99
N PRO A 37 3.31 4.74 -21.77
CA PRO A 37 4.68 5.21 -21.60
C PRO A 37 5.71 4.09 -21.45
N LEU A 38 5.40 2.97 -20.78
CA LEU A 38 6.42 1.95 -20.46
C LEU A 38 7.13 1.39 -21.71
N PRO A 39 6.47 1.08 -22.82
CA PRO A 39 7.15 0.64 -24.03
C PRO A 39 8.17 1.66 -24.58
N THR A 40 7.92 2.96 -24.38
CA THR A 40 8.82 4.01 -24.87
C THR A 40 10.14 4.09 -24.08
N TYR A 41 10.18 3.49 -22.89
CA TYR A 41 11.38 3.41 -22.05
C TYR A 41 12.24 2.17 -22.33
N ILE A 42 11.81 1.30 -23.25
CA ILE A 42 12.63 0.14 -23.62
C ILE A 42 13.86 0.62 -24.38
N SER A 43 15.02 0.37 -23.80
CA SER A 43 16.31 0.69 -24.43
C SER A 43 16.53 -0.20 -25.67
N PRO A 44 16.77 0.36 -26.85
CA PRO A 44 17.03 -0.44 -28.04
C PRO A 44 18.33 -1.25 -27.94
N ALA A 45 19.27 -0.82 -27.10
CA ALA A 45 20.55 -1.51 -26.91
C ALA A 45 20.42 -2.76 -26.01
N THR A 46 19.48 -2.78 -25.06
CA THR A 46 19.37 -3.87 -24.08
C THR A 46 18.07 -4.63 -24.12
N GLY A 47 17.05 -4.09 -24.80
CA GLY A 47 15.67 -4.61 -24.78
C GLY A 47 14.99 -4.51 -23.41
N LYS A 48 15.51 -3.68 -22.50
CA LYS A 48 15.05 -3.58 -21.10
C LYS A 48 14.67 -2.16 -20.75
N ILE A 49 13.86 -2.02 -19.71
CA ILE A 49 13.55 -0.75 -19.07
C ILE A 49 14.56 -0.51 -17.95
N HIS A 50 15.20 0.65 -17.96
CA HIS A 50 16.17 1.07 -16.96
C HIS A 50 15.64 2.30 -16.23
N THR A 51 15.29 2.14 -14.95
CA THR A 51 14.92 3.27 -14.10
C THR A 51 16.14 3.91 -13.46
N THR A 52 15.99 5.15 -13.03
CA THR A 52 16.95 5.84 -12.18
C THR A 52 16.48 5.83 -10.75
N PHE A 53 17.25 5.30 -9.82
CA PHE A 53 16.99 5.38 -8.38
C PHE A 53 17.73 6.59 -7.79
N ASN A 54 16.95 7.53 -7.21
CA ASN A 54 17.49 8.71 -6.55
C ASN A 54 17.60 8.41 -5.04
N GLN A 55 18.81 8.47 -4.50
CA GLN A 55 19.09 8.09 -3.11
C GLN A 55 18.92 9.24 -2.12
N ALA A 56 19.01 10.49 -2.58
CA ALA A 56 19.00 11.69 -1.73
C ALA A 56 17.85 12.64 -2.03
N LEU A 57 16.74 12.16 -2.62
CA LEU A 57 15.62 13.01 -3.02
C LEU A 57 14.56 13.14 -1.94
N THR A 58 14.29 12.06 -1.20
CA THR A 58 13.23 12.04 -0.20
C THR A 58 13.73 12.46 1.18
N ALA A 59 12.95 13.23 1.92
CA ALA A 59 13.28 13.63 3.29
C ALA A 59 13.35 12.44 4.27
N THR A 60 12.75 11.30 3.91
CA THR A 60 12.68 10.10 4.76
C THR A 60 13.84 9.13 4.53
N GLY A 61 14.78 9.42 3.61
CA GLY A 61 15.85 8.50 3.23
C GLY A 61 15.40 7.31 2.37
N ARG A 62 14.12 7.25 1.94
CA ARG A 62 13.65 6.23 1.00
C ARG A 62 14.17 6.52 -0.40
N LEU A 63 14.36 5.47 -1.21
CA LEU A 63 14.63 5.64 -2.63
C LEU A 63 13.42 6.22 -3.35
N SER A 64 13.67 6.97 -4.39
CA SER A 64 12.68 7.40 -5.38
C SER A 64 13.10 6.88 -6.76
N SER A 65 12.15 6.39 -7.53
CA SER A 65 12.37 5.86 -8.88
C SER A 65 11.79 6.80 -9.92
N SER A 66 12.57 7.07 -10.99
CA SER A 66 12.15 7.97 -12.07
C SER A 66 12.65 7.51 -13.44
N LYS A 67 11.91 7.86 -14.48
CA LYS A 67 12.23 7.61 -15.90
C LYS A 67 12.43 6.12 -16.25
N PRO A 68 11.41 5.28 -16.03
CA PRO A 68 10.10 5.51 -15.42
C PRO A 68 10.08 5.27 -13.92
N ASN A 69 8.99 5.68 -13.23
CA ASN A 69 8.78 5.28 -11.83
C ASN A 69 8.27 3.84 -11.77
N LEU A 70 9.14 2.90 -11.35
CA LEU A 70 8.81 1.49 -11.20
C LEU A 70 8.36 1.10 -9.79
N GLN A 71 8.42 2.02 -8.81
CA GLN A 71 7.98 1.75 -7.43
C GLN A 71 6.46 1.80 -7.26
N ASN A 72 5.73 2.38 -8.21
CA ASN A 72 4.29 2.59 -8.12
C ASN A 72 3.48 1.67 -9.06
N ILE A 73 4.07 0.58 -9.55
CA ILE A 73 3.36 -0.38 -10.40
C ILE A 73 2.18 -0.96 -9.60
N PRO A 74 0.93 -0.87 -10.11
CA PRO A 74 -0.25 -1.25 -9.35
C PRO A 74 -0.26 -2.75 -9.02
N ILE A 75 -0.81 -3.09 -7.85
CA ILE A 75 -0.93 -4.47 -7.36
C ILE A 75 -2.30 -4.75 -6.72
N ARG A 76 -3.08 -3.72 -6.39
CA ARG A 76 -4.31 -3.88 -5.61
C ARG A 76 -5.51 -4.28 -6.45
N THR A 77 -5.61 -3.78 -7.66
CA THR A 77 -6.73 -4.08 -8.58
C THR A 77 -6.33 -5.18 -9.55
N GLU A 78 -7.30 -5.97 -10.01
CA GLU A 78 -7.04 -7.04 -10.99
C GLU A 78 -6.45 -6.48 -12.28
N ARG A 79 -7.02 -5.38 -12.82
CA ARG A 79 -6.46 -4.69 -14.00
C ARG A 79 -5.02 -4.19 -13.76
N GLY A 80 -4.74 -3.71 -12.55
CA GLY A 80 -3.38 -3.28 -12.18
C GLY A 80 -2.39 -4.45 -12.13
N LYS A 81 -2.82 -5.61 -11.66
CA LYS A 81 -2.00 -6.82 -11.64
C LYS A 81 -1.62 -7.30 -13.05
N GLU A 82 -2.49 -7.10 -14.06
CA GLU A 82 -2.17 -7.46 -15.44
C GLU A 82 -0.93 -6.73 -15.97
N ILE A 83 -0.72 -5.46 -15.57
CA ILE A 83 0.47 -4.69 -15.96
C ILE A 83 1.75 -5.38 -15.47
N ARG A 84 1.72 -6.01 -14.28
CA ARG A 84 2.87 -6.73 -13.73
C ARG A 84 3.28 -7.93 -14.56
N LYS A 85 2.38 -8.56 -15.28
CA LYS A 85 2.68 -9.70 -16.17
C LYS A 85 3.57 -9.32 -17.35
N ALA A 86 3.63 -8.02 -17.70
CA ALA A 86 4.55 -7.53 -18.73
C ALA A 86 6.02 -7.52 -18.31
N PHE A 87 6.27 -7.60 -16.98
CA PHE A 87 7.64 -7.67 -16.46
C PHE A 87 8.06 -9.13 -16.35
N VAL A 88 9.00 -9.51 -17.18
CA VAL A 88 9.47 -10.89 -17.30
C VAL A 88 10.96 -10.99 -17.00
N PRO A 89 11.46 -12.17 -16.59
CA PRO A 89 12.88 -12.39 -16.44
C PRO A 89 13.64 -12.17 -17.75
N SER A 90 14.93 -11.81 -17.65
CA SER A 90 15.79 -11.60 -18.83
C SER A 90 16.08 -12.88 -19.60
N ARG A 91 15.91 -14.03 -19.00
CA ARG A 91 16.13 -15.36 -19.60
C ARG A 91 14.86 -16.19 -19.50
N PRO A 92 14.62 -17.07 -20.49
CA PRO A 92 13.39 -17.92 -20.50
C PRO A 92 13.27 -18.85 -19.28
N ASP A 93 14.41 -19.28 -18.72
CA ASP A 93 14.52 -20.13 -17.53
C ASP A 93 14.63 -19.33 -16.21
N GLY A 94 14.56 -18.01 -16.30
CA GLY A 94 14.69 -17.13 -15.15
C GLY A 94 13.41 -17.00 -14.34
N VAL A 95 13.56 -16.52 -13.10
CA VAL A 95 12.45 -16.17 -12.22
C VAL A 95 12.61 -14.74 -11.70
N ILE A 96 11.51 -14.09 -11.40
CA ILE A 96 11.51 -12.84 -10.64
C ILE A 96 11.31 -13.19 -9.17
N MET A 97 12.31 -12.84 -8.35
CA MET A 97 12.22 -12.98 -6.90
C MET A 97 11.84 -11.65 -6.26
N SER A 98 10.83 -11.67 -5.39
CA SER A 98 10.47 -10.52 -4.55
C SER A 98 10.65 -10.92 -3.09
N ALA A 99 11.41 -10.12 -2.35
CA ALA A 99 11.63 -10.33 -0.92
C ALA A 99 11.37 -8.99 -0.20
N ASP A 100 10.59 -9.06 0.89
CA ASP A 100 10.26 -7.88 1.70
C ASP A 100 10.41 -8.23 3.19
N TYR A 101 10.87 -7.26 3.96
CA TYR A 101 10.95 -7.41 5.41
C TYR A 101 9.56 -7.42 6.04
N SER A 102 9.23 -8.49 6.77
CA SER A 102 7.95 -8.59 7.46
C SER A 102 7.85 -7.55 8.58
N GLN A 103 6.96 -6.57 8.41
CA GLN A 103 6.60 -5.55 9.42
C GLN A 103 7.82 -4.80 10.00
N ILE A 104 8.83 -4.50 9.19
CA ILE A 104 10.10 -3.94 9.66
C ILE A 104 9.92 -2.64 10.45
N GLU A 105 9.02 -1.77 10.04
CA GLU A 105 8.76 -0.49 10.69
C GLU A 105 8.23 -0.69 12.12
N LEU A 106 7.31 -1.65 12.32
CA LEU A 106 6.81 -1.98 13.68
C LEU A 106 7.88 -2.67 14.53
N ARG A 107 8.78 -3.46 13.92
CA ARG A 107 9.91 -4.07 14.64
C ARG A 107 10.92 -3.01 15.11
N ILE A 108 11.21 -2.05 14.25
CA ILE A 108 12.07 -0.91 14.60
C ILE A 108 11.41 -0.08 15.72
N MET A 109 10.10 0.19 15.59
CA MET A 109 9.35 0.90 16.62
C MET A 109 9.37 0.16 17.96
N ALA A 110 9.14 -1.14 17.96
CA ALA A 110 9.23 -1.96 19.17
C ALA A 110 10.61 -1.85 19.84
N HIS A 111 11.67 -1.87 19.06
CA HIS A 111 13.04 -1.73 19.54
C HIS A 111 13.30 -0.33 20.13
N LEU A 112 12.95 0.73 19.40
CA LEU A 112 13.22 2.12 19.80
C LEU A 112 12.35 2.56 20.99
N SER A 113 11.10 2.10 21.09
CA SER A 113 10.20 2.41 22.19
C SER A 113 10.46 1.55 23.44
N CYS A 114 11.20 0.45 23.30
CA CYS A 114 11.35 -0.58 24.33
C CYS A 114 10.01 -1.14 24.83
N ASP A 115 8.96 -1.12 23.98
CA ASP A 115 7.64 -1.66 24.33
C ASP A 115 7.72 -3.18 24.51
N THR A 116 7.57 -3.61 25.76
CA THR A 116 7.72 -5.02 26.14
C THR A 116 6.66 -5.92 25.50
N HIS A 117 5.45 -5.39 25.25
CA HIS A 117 4.37 -6.15 24.60
C HIS A 117 4.64 -6.36 23.12
N LEU A 118 5.06 -5.31 22.41
CA LEU A 118 5.44 -5.43 21.00
C LEU A 118 6.66 -6.35 20.82
N ILE A 119 7.68 -6.19 21.66
CA ILE A 119 8.88 -7.03 21.63
C ILE A 119 8.51 -8.50 21.87
N SER A 120 7.69 -8.79 22.90
CA SER A 120 7.23 -10.14 23.21
C SER A 120 6.42 -10.74 22.05
N ALA A 121 5.50 -9.97 21.46
CA ALA A 121 4.71 -10.40 20.32
C ALA A 121 5.60 -10.84 19.15
N PHE A 122 6.59 -10.03 18.78
CA PHE A 122 7.51 -10.38 17.70
C PHE A 122 8.40 -11.58 18.02
N ARG A 123 8.89 -11.70 19.27
CA ARG A 123 9.70 -12.86 19.69
C ARG A 123 8.92 -14.17 19.66
N ASN A 124 7.64 -14.12 19.97
CA ASN A 124 6.75 -15.28 20.00
C ASN A 124 6.09 -15.54 18.63
N GLY A 125 6.47 -14.83 17.57
CA GLY A 125 5.88 -14.98 16.23
C GLY A 125 4.40 -14.63 16.15
N GLN A 126 3.88 -13.82 17.09
CA GLN A 126 2.48 -13.43 17.14
C GLN A 126 2.17 -12.32 16.12
N ASP A 127 0.95 -12.33 15.60
CA ASP A 127 0.48 -11.26 14.71
C ASP A 127 0.11 -10.02 15.52
N VAL A 128 0.96 -9.00 15.47
CA VAL A 128 0.78 -7.72 16.18
C VAL A 128 -0.56 -7.06 15.83
N HIS A 129 -1.04 -7.19 14.59
CA HIS A 129 -2.32 -6.60 14.19
C HIS A 129 -3.50 -7.33 14.80
N SER A 130 -3.46 -8.65 14.87
CA SER A 130 -4.47 -9.45 15.57
C SER A 130 -4.46 -9.18 17.08
N MET A 131 -3.28 -9.05 17.68
CA MET A 131 -3.19 -8.69 19.10
C MET A 131 -3.74 -7.28 19.40
N THR A 132 -3.47 -6.32 18.52
CA THR A 132 -4.05 -4.98 18.64
C THR A 132 -5.57 -5.02 18.47
N ALA A 133 -6.07 -5.77 17.50
CA ALA A 133 -7.51 -5.97 17.30
C ALA A 133 -8.16 -6.59 18.54
N ALA A 134 -7.59 -7.65 19.09
CA ALA A 134 -8.07 -8.31 20.29
C ALA A 134 -8.23 -7.31 21.46
N LYS A 135 -7.26 -6.42 21.66
CA LYS A 135 -7.33 -5.37 22.67
C LYS A 135 -8.40 -4.32 22.37
N ILE A 136 -8.52 -3.87 21.11
CA ILE A 136 -9.51 -2.85 20.71
C ILE A 136 -10.93 -3.38 20.88
N PHE A 137 -11.18 -4.63 20.46
CA PHE A 137 -12.51 -5.22 20.46
C PHE A 137 -12.86 -6.03 21.71
N GLY A 138 -11.89 -6.21 22.64
CA GLY A 138 -12.11 -6.96 23.89
C GLY A 138 -12.37 -8.45 23.65
N ILE A 139 -11.73 -9.06 22.67
CA ILE A 139 -11.88 -10.46 22.27
C ILE A 139 -10.54 -11.20 22.31
N SER A 140 -10.59 -12.54 22.22
CA SER A 140 -9.36 -13.36 22.11
C SER A 140 -8.68 -13.15 20.74
N PRO A 141 -7.33 -13.21 20.66
CA PRO A 141 -6.62 -13.08 19.37
C PRO A 141 -7.07 -14.11 18.31
N GLU A 142 -7.51 -15.28 18.73
CA GLU A 142 -7.99 -16.36 17.87
C GLU A 142 -9.35 -16.05 17.24
N ASP A 143 -10.15 -15.21 17.90
CA ASP A 143 -11.49 -14.81 17.46
C ASP A 143 -11.49 -13.56 16.56
N VAL A 144 -10.31 -12.99 16.30
CA VAL A 144 -10.16 -11.78 15.49
C VAL A 144 -10.50 -12.04 14.03
N THR A 145 -11.52 -11.38 13.52
CA THR A 145 -11.89 -11.46 12.11
C THR A 145 -10.90 -10.71 11.20
N ALA A 146 -10.91 -11.05 9.90
CA ALA A 146 -10.08 -10.37 8.90
C ALA A 146 -10.33 -8.85 8.85
N ASP A 147 -11.58 -8.41 9.02
CA ASP A 147 -11.93 -6.99 9.05
C ASP A 147 -11.43 -6.29 10.31
N GLN A 148 -11.58 -6.89 11.47
CA GLN A 148 -11.03 -6.36 12.72
C GLN A 148 -9.50 -6.25 12.67
N ARG A 149 -8.84 -7.25 12.11
CA ARG A 149 -7.40 -7.22 11.87
C ARG A 149 -6.99 -6.10 10.91
N ARG A 150 -7.78 -5.86 9.84
CA ARG A 150 -7.56 -4.77 8.88
C ARG A 150 -7.71 -3.39 9.55
N ILE A 151 -8.70 -3.22 10.41
CA ILE A 151 -8.91 -2.01 11.22
C ILE A 151 -7.69 -1.76 12.12
N ALA A 152 -7.27 -2.77 12.87
CA ALA A 152 -6.10 -2.68 13.74
C ALA A 152 -4.81 -2.38 12.96
N LYS A 153 -4.63 -2.98 11.78
CA LYS A 153 -3.52 -2.66 10.89
C LYS A 153 -3.51 -1.19 10.49
N THR A 154 -4.67 -0.65 10.13
CA THR A 154 -4.81 0.77 9.78
C THR A 154 -4.51 1.68 10.97
N ALA A 155 -4.96 1.31 12.18
CA ALA A 155 -4.66 2.03 13.41
C ALA A 155 -3.16 1.99 13.74
N ASN A 156 -2.53 0.82 13.74
CA ASN A 156 -1.11 0.66 14.04
C ASN A 156 -0.20 1.51 13.14
N PHE A 157 -0.41 1.43 11.83
CA PHE A 157 0.35 2.25 10.89
C PHE A 157 -0.05 3.72 10.94
N GLY A 158 -1.33 4.01 11.14
CA GLY A 158 -1.79 5.38 11.31
C GLY A 158 -1.10 6.06 12.49
N ILE A 159 -1.05 5.42 13.66
CA ILE A 159 -0.38 5.94 14.85
C ILE A 159 1.13 6.10 14.60
N LEU A 160 1.76 5.11 13.97
CA LEU A 160 3.18 5.17 13.61
C LEU A 160 3.53 6.39 12.77
N TYR A 161 2.63 6.77 11.85
CA TYR A 161 2.80 7.93 10.97
C TYR A 161 2.12 9.21 11.47
N GLY A 162 1.70 9.24 12.74
CA GLY A 162 1.17 10.44 13.38
C GLY A 162 -0.24 10.84 12.92
N ILE A 163 -1.09 9.87 12.59
CA ILE A 163 -2.49 10.14 12.21
C ILE A 163 -3.24 10.82 13.37
N SER A 164 -4.02 11.85 13.07
CA SER A 164 -4.91 12.45 14.05
C SER A 164 -6.14 11.58 14.31
N ALA A 165 -6.81 11.78 15.46
CA ALA A 165 -8.08 11.10 15.76
C ALA A 165 -9.13 11.33 14.65
N PHE A 166 -9.17 12.52 14.07
CA PHE A 166 -10.03 12.83 12.93
C PHE A 166 -9.65 12.00 11.69
N GLY A 167 -8.37 11.95 11.32
CA GLY A 167 -7.91 11.16 10.18
C GLY A 167 -8.18 9.66 10.37
N LEU A 168 -8.04 9.13 11.59
CA LEU A 168 -8.33 7.74 11.90
C LEU A 168 -9.83 7.44 11.78
N SER A 169 -10.69 8.32 12.34
CA SER A 169 -12.14 8.16 12.25
C SER A 169 -12.64 8.14 10.82
N GLN A 170 -12.10 9.01 9.96
CA GLN A 170 -12.43 9.02 8.53
C GLN A 170 -12.02 7.71 7.83
N ARG A 171 -10.81 7.22 8.09
CA ARG A 171 -10.31 5.99 7.46
C ARG A 171 -11.05 4.73 7.89
N LEU A 172 -11.54 4.71 9.12
CA LEU A 172 -12.23 3.56 9.68
C LEU A 172 -13.76 3.68 9.59
N HIS A 173 -14.27 4.81 9.10
CA HIS A 173 -15.72 5.13 9.05
C HIS A 173 -16.41 4.98 10.40
N ILE A 174 -15.73 5.43 11.48
CA ILE A 174 -16.24 5.40 12.86
C ILE A 174 -16.37 6.81 13.43
N GLY A 175 -17.18 6.94 14.48
CA GLY A 175 -17.33 8.21 15.19
C GLY A 175 -16.00 8.69 15.80
N ARG A 176 -15.77 10.02 15.80
CA ARG A 176 -14.55 10.63 16.33
C ARG A 176 -14.38 10.42 17.84
N ALA A 177 -15.49 10.33 18.57
CA ALA A 177 -15.48 10.10 20.02
C ALA A 177 -15.07 8.68 20.37
#